data_db498c0eef5ae31f0261a09c63512110
#
_entry.id   db498c0eef5ae31f0261a09c63512110
#
_cell.length_a   1.000
_cell.length_b   1.000
_cell.length_c   1.000
_cell.angle_alpha   90.00
_cell.angle_beta   90.00
_cell.angle_gamma   90.00
#
_symmetry.space_group_name_H-M   'P 1'
#
loop_
_entity.id
_entity.type
_entity.pdbx_description
1 polymer ?
#
loop_
_entity_poly.entity_id
_entity_poly.type
_entity_poly.pdbx_seq_one_letter_code
_entity_poly.pdbx_strand_id
1 'polypeptide(L)'
;MEQLQGSPWLLAHRSILKPNQPRKFSLLGQDYVLWQDSQGTITALPNACPHMGAMLSEGWCVTQPDGGSAIACPFHALEFDRKGCAVLPGSNKQTKSLLLPLELSIQGDLIWTYGGYEPKIPIPDLMNAIAAEYEFIGVTGDRSIPTDILSLLLNMHDYNHQNGTHRELFEIEEVQVKQFIDEGLHSHAYLAQPRKQPTWREILRNPAQLALPKVLEAHLENYFPFMGVMHGDNQLLSLKECHFYLPETVGRSRVFVLMYMQAHSPIAHLLKRNLLKLIDVVVEQDARILSRIYPNTPQRIKLNNEVGMDWVRRNFEQFPTMKNERVTGTLYKQRDYTG
;
A
#
# COMPACT_ATOMS: atom_id res chain seq x y z
N MET A 1 -1.07 9.06 13.35
CA MET A 1 0.10 8.43 12.69
C MET A 1 1.12 7.93 13.71
N GLU A 2 1.40 8.67 14.77
CA GLU A 2 2.34 8.24 15.82
C GLU A 2 1.97 6.92 16.47
N GLN A 3 0.68 6.64 16.60
CA GLN A 3 0.16 5.39 17.18
C GLN A 3 0.59 4.13 16.38
N LEU A 4 0.80 4.25 15.06
CA LEU A 4 1.10 3.11 14.19
C LEU A 4 2.60 2.93 13.89
N GLN A 5 3.49 3.68 14.56
CA GLN A 5 4.94 3.53 14.45
C GLN A 5 5.38 2.13 14.86
N GLY A 6 6.31 1.56 14.11
CA GLY A 6 6.77 0.17 14.31
C GLY A 6 5.90 -0.89 13.65
N SER A 7 4.92 -0.48 12.83
CA SER A 7 4.25 -1.39 11.90
C SER A 7 5.11 -1.62 10.65
N PRO A 8 5.05 -2.81 10.03
CA PRO A 8 5.68 -3.02 8.74
C PRO A 8 4.85 -2.36 7.63
N TRP A 9 5.51 -1.59 6.79
CA TRP A 9 4.88 -0.91 5.66
C TRP A 9 5.49 -1.42 4.36
N LEU A 10 4.65 -1.90 3.44
CA LEU A 10 5.08 -2.24 2.10
C LEU A 10 5.17 -0.96 1.27
N LEU A 11 6.39 -0.51 0.95
CA LEU A 11 6.58 0.68 0.12
C LEU A 11 6.24 0.43 -1.34
N ALA A 12 6.67 -0.71 -1.88
CA ALA A 12 6.52 -1.03 -3.28
C ALA A 12 6.73 -2.53 -3.55
N HIS A 13 6.18 -3.00 -4.66
CA HIS A 13 6.65 -4.20 -5.35
C HIS A 13 7.76 -3.81 -6.34
N ARG A 14 8.82 -4.60 -6.44
CA ARG A 14 9.99 -4.33 -7.31
C ARG A 14 9.61 -4.02 -8.77
N SER A 15 8.56 -4.65 -9.28
CA SER A 15 8.11 -4.48 -10.67
C SER A 15 7.76 -3.04 -11.06
N ILE A 16 7.46 -2.18 -10.08
CA ILE A 16 7.18 -0.75 -10.36
C ILE A 16 8.44 0.12 -10.39
N LEU A 17 9.59 -0.42 -9.98
CA LEU A 17 10.88 0.29 -10.02
C LEU A 17 11.57 -0.02 -11.33
N LYS A 18 11.90 1.02 -12.09
CA LYS A 18 12.77 0.88 -13.24
C LYS A 18 14.20 1.15 -12.81
N PRO A 19 15.19 0.36 -13.30
CA PRO A 19 16.59 0.58 -12.96
C PRO A 19 17.03 2.04 -13.23
N ASN A 20 17.75 2.62 -12.28
CA ASN A 20 18.27 3.98 -12.33
C ASN A 20 17.21 5.09 -12.54
N GLN A 21 15.95 4.83 -12.17
CA GLN A 21 14.89 5.83 -12.15
C GLN A 21 14.44 6.08 -10.71
N PRO A 22 14.72 7.26 -10.15
CA PRO A 22 14.29 7.60 -8.80
C PRO A 22 12.78 7.80 -8.75
N ARG A 23 12.15 7.41 -7.65
CA ARG A 23 10.74 7.62 -7.38
C ARG A 23 10.54 8.16 -5.98
N LYS A 24 9.60 9.09 -5.85
CA LYS A 24 9.16 9.60 -4.54
C LYS A 24 8.21 8.61 -3.88
N PHE A 25 8.41 8.42 -2.56
CA PHE A 25 7.47 7.76 -1.66
C PHE A 25 7.32 8.58 -0.39
N SER A 26 6.12 8.63 0.15
CA SER A 26 5.86 9.31 1.42
C SER A 26 5.41 8.27 2.45
N LEU A 27 5.93 8.36 3.66
CA LEU A 27 5.57 7.48 4.76
C LEU A 27 5.71 8.21 6.10
N LEU A 28 4.66 8.16 6.92
CA LEU A 28 4.64 8.72 8.28
C LEU A 28 5.07 10.20 8.35
N GLY A 29 4.73 10.99 7.33
CA GLY A 29 5.03 12.41 7.24
C GLY A 29 6.42 12.74 6.69
N GLN A 30 7.18 11.74 6.25
CA GLN A 30 8.50 11.92 5.63
C GLN A 30 8.46 11.49 4.16
N ASP A 31 9.03 12.33 3.29
CA ASP A 31 9.26 11.98 1.89
C ASP A 31 10.61 11.30 1.71
N TYR A 32 10.63 10.24 0.90
CA TYR A 32 11.82 9.49 0.52
C TYR A 32 11.97 9.44 -1.00
N VAL A 33 13.21 9.42 -1.47
CA VAL A 33 13.55 9.00 -2.82
C VAL A 33 13.97 7.53 -2.77
N LEU A 34 13.32 6.70 -3.57
CA LEU A 34 13.60 5.27 -3.71
C LEU A 34 14.09 5.01 -5.14
N TRP A 35 15.18 4.27 -5.29
CA TRP A 35 15.66 3.82 -6.59
C TRP A 35 16.26 2.43 -6.50
N GLN A 36 16.30 1.77 -7.63
CA GLN A 36 17.00 0.51 -7.84
C GLN A 36 18.16 0.76 -8.79
N ASP A 37 19.38 0.32 -8.45
CA ASP A 37 20.52 0.39 -9.36
C ASP A 37 20.48 -0.72 -10.43
N SER A 38 21.45 -0.71 -11.34
CA SER A 38 21.55 -1.72 -12.41
C SER A 38 21.88 -3.13 -11.91
N GLN A 39 22.38 -3.25 -10.68
CA GLN A 39 22.68 -4.51 -10.01
C GLN A 39 21.47 -5.07 -9.23
N GLY A 40 20.37 -4.31 -9.17
CA GLY A 40 19.16 -4.67 -8.44
C GLY A 40 19.16 -4.26 -6.97
N THR A 41 20.18 -3.53 -6.50
CA THR A 41 20.21 -2.99 -5.14
C THR A 41 19.22 -1.84 -5.01
N ILE A 42 18.39 -1.88 -3.96
CA ILE A 42 17.38 -0.86 -3.70
C ILE A 42 17.86 0.03 -2.56
N THR A 43 17.74 1.33 -2.74
CA THR A 43 18.13 2.35 -1.76
C THR A 43 16.99 3.34 -1.58
N ALA A 44 16.78 3.77 -0.32
CA ALA A 44 15.87 4.84 0.03
C ALA A 44 16.59 5.89 0.87
N LEU A 45 16.55 7.15 0.45
CA LEU A 45 17.08 8.30 1.22
C LEU A 45 15.95 9.31 1.47
N PRO A 46 16.08 10.18 2.50
CA PRO A 46 15.24 11.37 2.61
C PRO A 46 15.23 12.15 1.30
N ASN A 47 14.04 12.57 0.83
CA ASN A 47 13.88 13.19 -0.49
C ASN A 47 14.39 14.64 -0.58
N ALA A 48 14.61 15.30 0.54
CA ALA A 48 15.07 16.69 0.57
C ALA A 48 16.61 16.78 0.48
N CYS A 49 17.11 17.42 -0.56
CA CYS A 49 18.53 17.72 -0.70
C CYS A 49 19.02 18.59 0.49
N PRO A 50 20.07 18.19 1.23
CA PRO A 50 20.53 18.91 2.41
C PRO A 50 21.16 20.28 2.11
N HIS A 51 21.37 20.62 0.83
CA HIS A 51 21.87 21.95 0.43
C HIS A 51 20.75 23.00 0.50
N MET A 52 19.66 22.82 -0.29
CA MET A 52 18.56 23.80 -0.38
C MET A 52 17.18 23.17 -0.49
N GLY A 53 17.02 21.91 -0.09
CA GLY A 53 15.70 21.26 0.00
C GLY A 53 15.11 20.79 -1.32
N ALA A 54 15.84 20.82 -2.45
CA ALA A 54 15.33 20.31 -3.73
C ALA A 54 14.97 18.83 -3.61
N MET A 55 13.90 18.40 -4.30
CA MET A 55 13.46 17.01 -4.29
C MET A 55 14.45 16.13 -5.06
N LEU A 56 15.10 15.18 -4.37
CA LEU A 56 16.05 14.26 -5.01
C LEU A 56 15.36 13.31 -5.98
N SER A 57 14.08 13.02 -5.78
CA SER A 57 13.27 12.20 -6.69
C SER A 57 13.04 12.83 -8.08
N GLU A 58 13.24 14.14 -8.21
CA GLU A 58 13.21 14.86 -9.50
C GLU A 58 14.59 14.88 -10.21
N GLY A 59 15.61 14.33 -9.56
CA GLY A 59 16.94 14.20 -10.10
C GLY A 59 17.13 12.93 -10.95
N TRP A 60 18.35 12.45 -11.01
CA TRP A 60 18.71 11.28 -11.81
C TRP A 60 19.75 10.41 -11.11
N CYS A 61 19.83 9.13 -11.47
CA CYS A 61 20.84 8.24 -10.96
C CYS A 61 22.14 8.38 -11.76
N VAL A 62 23.27 8.35 -11.05
CA VAL A 62 24.64 8.38 -11.63
C VAL A 62 25.31 7.06 -11.30
N THR A 63 25.79 6.35 -12.32
CA THR A 63 26.51 5.08 -12.14
C THR A 63 27.84 5.34 -11.42
N GLN A 64 28.10 4.59 -10.37
CA GLN A 64 29.32 4.65 -9.60
C GLN A 64 30.35 3.62 -10.10
N PRO A 65 31.67 3.80 -9.81
CA PRO A 65 32.70 2.86 -10.24
C PRO A 65 32.51 1.42 -9.77
N ASP A 66 31.82 1.20 -8.65
CA ASP A 66 31.48 -0.12 -8.10
C ASP A 66 30.29 -0.80 -8.80
N GLY A 67 29.71 -0.16 -9.82
CA GLY A 67 28.54 -0.62 -10.56
C GLY A 67 27.21 -0.30 -9.88
N GLY A 68 27.22 0.27 -8.67
CA GLY A 68 26.04 0.83 -8.01
C GLY A 68 25.61 2.16 -8.61
N SER A 69 24.64 2.83 -7.98
CA SER A 69 24.25 4.19 -8.38
C SER A 69 24.09 5.12 -7.18
N ALA A 70 24.43 6.40 -7.40
CA ALA A 70 24.14 7.53 -6.54
C ALA A 70 22.95 8.32 -7.10
N ILE A 71 22.29 9.10 -6.27
CA ILE A 71 21.24 10.04 -6.69
C ILE A 71 21.83 11.45 -6.83
N ALA A 72 21.66 12.06 -8.01
CA ALA A 72 22.07 13.44 -8.26
C ALA A 72 20.90 14.40 -8.04
N CYS A 73 21.17 15.47 -7.29
CA CYS A 73 20.20 16.53 -7.04
C CYS A 73 19.91 17.33 -8.32
N PRO A 74 18.64 17.58 -8.68
CA PRO A 74 18.31 18.30 -9.92
C PRO A 74 18.73 19.77 -9.93
N PHE A 75 19.06 20.34 -8.75
CA PHE A 75 19.36 21.75 -8.65
C PHE A 75 20.84 22.06 -8.91
N HIS A 76 21.78 21.36 -8.23
CA HIS A 76 23.22 21.64 -8.35
C HIS A 76 24.05 20.38 -8.64
N ALA A 77 23.43 19.30 -9.08
CA ALA A 77 24.08 18.03 -9.40
C ALA A 77 24.95 17.46 -8.23
N LEU A 78 24.61 17.78 -6.97
CA LEU A 78 25.21 17.12 -5.84
C LEU A 78 24.81 15.65 -5.83
N GLU A 79 25.79 14.76 -5.82
CA GLU A 79 25.56 13.32 -5.83
C GLU A 79 25.57 12.77 -4.41
N PHE A 80 24.59 11.93 -4.09
CA PHE A 80 24.49 11.24 -2.81
C PHE A 80 24.56 9.74 -3.04
N ASP A 81 25.53 9.09 -2.41
CA ASP A 81 25.67 7.64 -2.49
C ASP A 81 24.59 6.91 -1.65
N ARG A 82 24.61 5.58 -1.70
CA ARG A 82 23.66 4.71 -0.96
C ARG A 82 23.73 4.88 0.57
N LYS A 83 24.84 5.44 1.08
CA LYS A 83 25.03 5.75 2.51
C LYS A 83 24.62 7.18 2.86
N GLY A 84 24.18 7.96 1.86
CA GLY A 84 23.80 9.36 2.02
C GLY A 84 24.98 10.32 2.17
N CYS A 85 26.18 9.89 1.80
CA CYS A 85 27.35 10.76 1.72
C CYS A 85 27.35 11.54 0.43
N ALA A 86 27.67 12.84 0.45
CA ALA A 86 27.72 13.66 -0.73
C ALA A 86 29.13 13.68 -1.34
N VAL A 87 29.18 13.70 -2.70
CA VAL A 87 30.38 14.06 -3.47
C VAL A 87 30.22 15.51 -3.90
N LEU A 88 31.18 16.36 -3.52
CA LEU A 88 31.14 17.79 -3.83
C LEU A 88 31.63 18.04 -5.27
N PRO A 89 30.94 18.86 -6.07
CA PRO A 89 31.34 19.19 -7.43
C PRO A 89 32.76 19.76 -7.48
N GLY A 90 33.56 19.29 -8.44
CA GLY A 90 34.94 19.72 -8.61
C GLY A 90 35.92 19.26 -7.52
N SER A 91 35.49 18.35 -6.66
CA SER A 91 36.28 17.80 -5.56
C SER A 91 36.05 16.28 -5.47
N ASN A 92 37.11 15.49 -5.30
CA ASN A 92 36.99 14.06 -5.02
C ASN A 92 36.73 13.79 -3.52
N LYS A 93 36.38 14.82 -2.74
CA LYS A 93 36.13 14.67 -1.30
C LYS A 93 34.68 14.24 -1.08
N GLN A 94 34.52 13.14 -0.37
CA GLN A 94 33.25 12.66 0.11
C GLN A 94 32.97 13.21 1.52
N THR A 95 31.74 13.61 1.77
CA THR A 95 31.30 14.05 3.09
C THR A 95 31.06 12.87 4.03
N LYS A 96 30.83 13.13 5.31
CA LYS A 96 30.12 12.19 6.18
C LYS A 96 28.67 12.03 5.65
N SER A 97 27.97 10.96 6.07
CA SER A 97 26.56 10.80 5.76
C SER A 97 25.76 12.04 6.18
N LEU A 98 25.11 12.67 5.20
CA LEU A 98 24.23 13.83 5.38
C LEU A 98 22.76 13.42 5.35
N LEU A 99 22.45 12.29 4.69
CA LEU A 99 21.13 11.71 4.57
C LEU A 99 21.18 10.29 5.15
N LEU A 100 20.42 10.03 6.21
CA LEU A 100 20.37 8.70 6.78
C LEU A 100 19.47 7.81 5.92
N PRO A 101 20.00 6.70 5.38
CA PRO A 101 19.20 5.77 4.62
C PRO A 101 18.03 5.21 5.45
N LEU A 102 16.87 5.07 4.81
CA LEU A 102 15.77 4.32 5.38
C LEU A 102 16.11 2.83 5.35
N GLU A 103 15.97 2.17 6.49
CA GLU A 103 16.16 0.73 6.56
C GLU A 103 15.05 0.00 5.79
N LEU A 104 15.45 -0.89 4.89
CA LEU A 104 14.56 -1.67 4.04
C LEU A 104 14.73 -3.16 4.36
N SER A 105 13.62 -3.87 4.46
CA SER A 105 13.56 -5.32 4.49
C SER A 105 13.05 -5.82 3.14
N ILE A 106 13.90 -6.49 2.37
CA ILE A 106 13.55 -7.00 1.04
C ILE A 106 13.19 -8.48 1.16
N GLN A 107 11.94 -8.82 0.83
CA GLN A 107 11.44 -10.20 0.83
C GLN A 107 10.94 -10.53 -0.59
N GLY A 108 11.71 -11.29 -1.35
CA GLY A 108 11.46 -11.49 -2.77
C GLY A 108 11.42 -10.15 -3.52
N ASP A 109 10.29 -9.84 -4.14
CA ASP A 109 10.07 -8.57 -4.85
C ASP A 109 9.38 -7.49 -4.00
N LEU A 110 9.18 -7.75 -2.71
CA LEU A 110 8.49 -6.85 -1.78
C LEU A 110 9.49 -6.01 -1.01
N ILE A 111 9.27 -4.69 -0.99
CA ILE A 111 10.14 -3.70 -0.36
C ILE A 111 9.45 -3.16 0.87
N TRP A 112 9.81 -3.69 2.03
CA TRP A 112 9.23 -3.34 3.33
C TRP A 112 10.12 -2.37 4.10
N THR A 113 9.51 -1.65 5.04
CA THR A 113 10.20 -0.84 6.03
C THR A 113 9.35 -0.66 7.29
N TYR A 114 10.00 -0.40 8.40
CA TYR A 114 9.34 0.06 9.64
C TYR A 114 9.36 1.59 9.78
N GLY A 115 9.73 2.30 8.72
CA GLY A 115 9.76 3.77 8.71
C GLY A 115 10.86 4.38 9.60
N GLY A 116 11.89 3.61 9.95
CA GLY A 116 12.96 4.01 10.87
C GLY A 116 12.58 3.89 12.35
N TYR A 117 11.57 3.08 12.69
CA TYR A 117 11.15 2.78 14.06
C TYR A 117 11.44 1.33 14.42
N GLU A 118 11.57 1.03 15.72
CA GLU A 118 11.67 -0.33 16.21
C GLU A 118 10.44 -1.16 15.80
N PRO A 119 10.63 -2.38 15.27
CA PRO A 119 9.54 -3.29 14.92
C PRO A 119 8.69 -3.64 16.14
N LYS A 120 7.37 -3.46 16.04
CA LYS A 120 6.40 -3.90 17.06
C LYS A 120 5.66 -5.16 16.68
N ILE A 121 5.47 -5.36 15.38
CA ILE A 121 4.84 -6.54 14.81
C ILE A 121 5.68 -7.04 13.63
N PRO A 122 5.76 -8.35 13.41
CA PRO A 122 6.55 -8.91 12.33
C PRO A 122 5.92 -8.64 10.96
N ILE A 123 6.72 -8.69 9.90
CA ILE A 123 6.22 -8.85 8.53
C ILE A 123 5.65 -10.27 8.42
N PRO A 124 4.39 -10.45 7.99
CA PRO A 124 3.79 -11.78 7.90
C PRO A 124 4.38 -12.60 6.75
N ASP A 125 4.51 -13.91 6.96
CA ASP A 125 4.99 -14.84 5.93
C ASP A 125 3.98 -15.10 4.81
N LEU A 126 2.74 -14.63 4.96
CA LEU A 126 1.64 -14.86 4.02
C LEU A 126 2.01 -14.49 2.58
N MET A 127 2.72 -13.37 2.39
CA MET A 127 3.09 -12.92 1.05
C MET A 127 4.09 -13.87 0.36
N ASN A 128 4.99 -14.48 1.12
CA ASN A 128 5.90 -15.50 0.61
C ASN A 128 5.14 -16.78 0.23
N ALA A 129 4.17 -17.19 1.05
CA ALA A 129 3.30 -18.34 0.77
C ALA A 129 2.46 -18.11 -0.49
N ILE A 130 1.87 -16.90 -0.63
CA ILE A 130 1.12 -16.54 -1.84
C ILE A 130 2.03 -16.56 -3.07
N ALA A 131 3.21 -15.95 -3.02
CA ALA A 131 4.14 -15.90 -4.15
C ALA A 131 4.71 -17.28 -4.54
N ALA A 132 4.71 -18.27 -3.64
CA ALA A 132 5.13 -19.62 -3.93
C ALA A 132 4.09 -20.42 -4.73
N GLU A 133 2.80 -20.10 -4.58
CA GLU A 133 1.69 -20.87 -5.18
C GLU A 133 0.98 -20.13 -6.32
N TYR A 134 1.03 -18.80 -6.31
CA TYR A 134 0.28 -17.93 -7.22
C TYR A 134 1.22 -17.10 -8.08
N GLU A 135 0.88 -16.95 -9.35
CA GLU A 135 1.59 -16.05 -10.26
C GLU A 135 1.24 -14.59 -9.96
N PHE A 136 2.26 -13.74 -9.77
CA PHE A 136 2.04 -12.30 -9.70
C PHE A 136 1.61 -11.75 -11.07
N ILE A 137 0.47 -11.06 -11.14
CA ILE A 137 -0.07 -10.53 -12.39
C ILE A 137 0.00 -9.01 -12.52
N GLY A 138 0.29 -8.29 -11.43
CA GLY A 138 0.52 -6.85 -11.49
C GLY A 138 0.18 -6.08 -10.24
N VAL A 139 0.53 -4.80 -10.25
CA VAL A 139 0.12 -3.78 -9.28
C VAL A 139 -1.02 -2.97 -9.88
N THR A 140 -2.05 -2.71 -9.09
CA THR A 140 -3.21 -1.92 -9.52
C THR A 140 -3.72 -1.06 -8.36
N GLY A 141 -4.64 -0.12 -8.63
CA GLY A 141 -5.27 0.71 -7.60
C GLY A 141 -4.30 1.60 -6.81
N ASP A 142 -3.11 1.90 -7.35
CA ASP A 142 -2.08 2.71 -6.66
C ASP A 142 -2.50 4.18 -6.63
N ARG A 143 -3.01 4.62 -5.47
CA ARG A 143 -3.55 5.97 -5.27
C ARG A 143 -3.20 6.55 -3.91
N SER A 144 -2.84 7.83 -3.94
CA SER A 144 -2.76 8.69 -2.75
C SER A 144 -4.11 9.41 -2.58
N ILE A 145 -4.77 9.16 -1.46
CA ILE A 145 -6.13 9.62 -1.16
C ILE A 145 -6.05 10.69 -0.05
N PRO A 146 -6.76 11.84 -0.16
CA PRO A 146 -6.81 12.86 0.88
C PRO A 146 -7.73 12.40 2.04
N THR A 147 -7.32 11.38 2.74
CA THR A 147 -8.00 10.80 3.91
C THR A 147 -6.95 10.32 4.93
N ASP A 148 -7.30 10.36 6.22
CA ASP A 148 -6.41 9.79 7.24
C ASP A 148 -6.42 8.25 7.20
N ILE A 149 -5.38 7.65 7.80
CA ILE A 149 -5.20 6.19 7.76
C ILE A 149 -6.34 5.44 8.48
N LEU A 150 -6.91 6.00 9.56
CA LEU A 150 -8.02 5.37 10.26
C LEU A 150 -9.27 5.33 9.38
N SER A 151 -9.61 6.44 8.71
CA SER A 151 -10.74 6.51 7.79
C SER A 151 -10.57 5.55 6.60
N LEU A 152 -9.34 5.42 6.06
CA LEU A 152 -9.04 4.43 5.03
C LEU A 152 -9.27 3.00 5.53
N LEU A 153 -8.73 2.66 6.71
CA LEU A 153 -8.89 1.34 7.31
C LEU A 153 -10.36 1.03 7.64
N LEU A 154 -11.10 2.00 8.15
CA LEU A 154 -12.53 1.84 8.41
C LEU A 154 -13.31 1.53 7.13
N ASN A 155 -13.04 2.23 6.02
CA ASN A 155 -13.68 1.95 4.73
C ASN A 155 -13.39 0.53 4.25
N MET A 156 -12.14 0.08 4.35
CA MET A 156 -11.74 -1.25 3.90
C MET A 156 -12.34 -2.38 4.74
N HIS A 157 -12.78 -2.09 5.97
CA HIS A 157 -13.42 -3.05 6.88
C HIS A 157 -14.91 -2.77 7.11
N ASP A 158 -15.48 -1.79 6.40
CA ASP A 158 -16.93 -1.58 6.31
C ASP A 158 -17.51 -2.47 5.22
N TYR A 159 -17.96 -3.65 5.58
CA TYR A 159 -18.52 -4.60 4.60
C TYR A 159 -19.81 -4.10 3.94
N ASN A 160 -20.52 -3.14 4.55
CA ASN A 160 -21.75 -2.58 3.99
C ASN A 160 -21.52 -1.58 2.85
N HIS A 161 -20.32 -0.97 2.72
CA HIS A 161 -20.05 0.03 1.69
C HIS A 161 -20.27 -0.50 0.27
N GLN A 162 -20.14 -1.81 0.08
CA GLN A 162 -20.37 -2.45 -1.21
C GLN A 162 -21.79 -2.24 -1.74
N ASN A 163 -22.80 -2.11 -0.87
CA ASN A 163 -24.17 -1.84 -1.24
C ASN A 163 -24.38 -0.44 -1.85
N GLY A 164 -23.49 0.49 -1.55
CA GLY A 164 -23.52 1.87 -2.04
C GLY A 164 -22.43 2.16 -3.05
N THR A 165 -21.17 2.07 -2.63
CA THR A 165 -19.99 2.45 -3.40
C THR A 165 -19.83 1.60 -4.66
N HIS A 166 -20.03 0.28 -4.56
CA HIS A 166 -19.82 -0.68 -5.65
C HIS A 166 -21.13 -1.24 -6.21
N ARG A 167 -22.27 -0.64 -5.87
CA ARG A 167 -23.61 -1.12 -6.24
C ARG A 167 -23.76 -1.42 -7.73
N GLU A 168 -23.29 -0.52 -8.58
CA GLU A 168 -23.44 -0.65 -10.05
C GLU A 168 -22.47 -1.68 -10.64
N LEU A 169 -21.37 -1.98 -9.93
CA LEU A 169 -20.34 -2.89 -10.41
C LEU A 169 -20.69 -4.35 -10.12
N PHE A 170 -21.15 -4.64 -8.90
CA PHE A 170 -21.41 -6.01 -8.44
C PHE A 170 -22.88 -6.37 -8.26
N GLU A 171 -23.77 -5.38 -8.30
CA GLU A 171 -25.24 -5.56 -8.12
C GLU A 171 -25.60 -6.31 -6.83
N ILE A 172 -24.86 -6.05 -5.75
CA ILE A 172 -25.09 -6.67 -4.45
C ILE A 172 -26.37 -6.12 -3.84
N GLU A 173 -27.24 -7.01 -3.34
CA GLU A 173 -28.46 -6.62 -2.62
C GLU A 173 -28.19 -6.37 -1.16
N GLU A 174 -27.39 -7.24 -0.55
CA GLU A 174 -27.08 -7.23 0.87
C GLU A 174 -25.69 -7.86 1.09
N VAL A 175 -24.98 -7.43 2.13
CA VAL A 175 -23.80 -8.10 2.63
C VAL A 175 -24.14 -8.80 3.94
N GLN A 176 -23.80 -10.08 4.06
CA GLN A 176 -24.00 -10.89 5.26
C GLN A 176 -22.63 -11.35 5.75
N VAL A 177 -22.25 -10.96 6.97
CA VAL A 177 -21.07 -11.51 7.65
C VAL A 177 -21.49 -12.89 8.21
N LYS A 178 -20.99 -13.95 7.59
CA LYS A 178 -21.26 -15.33 8.04
C LYS A 178 -20.45 -15.69 9.26
N GLN A 179 -19.19 -15.24 9.29
CA GLN A 179 -18.27 -15.46 10.40
C GLN A 179 -17.24 -14.35 10.44
N PHE A 180 -16.89 -13.93 11.64
CA PHE A 180 -15.74 -13.06 11.91
C PHE A 180 -14.89 -13.72 12.98
N ILE A 181 -13.62 -13.95 12.69
CA ILE A 181 -12.64 -14.54 13.61
C ILE A 181 -11.66 -13.43 13.95
N ASP A 182 -11.54 -13.15 15.23
CA ASP A 182 -10.70 -12.10 15.80
C ASP A 182 -9.50 -12.74 16.53
N GLU A 183 -8.32 -12.53 15.99
CA GLU A 183 -7.05 -13.03 16.53
C GLU A 183 -6.12 -11.86 16.94
N GLY A 184 -6.72 -10.79 17.47
CA GLY A 184 -6.00 -9.58 17.87
C GLY A 184 -5.69 -8.68 16.67
N LEU A 185 -4.43 -8.57 16.24
CA LEU A 185 -4.02 -7.77 15.07
C LEU A 185 -4.24 -8.51 13.73
N HIS A 186 -4.70 -9.74 13.78
CA HIS A 186 -5.07 -10.55 12.65
C HIS A 186 -6.56 -10.90 12.72
N SER A 187 -7.27 -10.95 11.61
CA SER A 187 -8.69 -11.34 11.58
C SER A 187 -9.07 -11.97 10.25
N HIS A 188 -10.11 -12.81 10.30
CA HIS A 188 -10.76 -13.34 9.11
C HIS A 188 -12.23 -12.93 9.09
N ALA A 189 -12.72 -12.54 7.92
CA ALA A 189 -14.14 -12.30 7.67
C ALA A 189 -14.63 -13.14 6.50
N TYR A 190 -15.68 -13.90 6.73
CA TYR A 190 -16.37 -14.69 5.71
C TYR A 190 -17.69 -14.03 5.38
N LEU A 191 -17.83 -13.59 4.13
CA LEU A 191 -18.97 -12.81 3.67
C LEU A 191 -19.77 -13.62 2.63
N ALA A 192 -21.08 -13.46 2.67
CA ALA A 192 -21.95 -13.85 1.58
C ALA A 192 -22.70 -12.61 1.07
N GLN A 193 -22.70 -12.44 -0.24
CA GLN A 193 -23.20 -11.26 -0.92
C GLN A 193 -24.23 -11.71 -1.99
N PRO A 194 -25.51 -11.85 -1.61
CA PRO A 194 -26.58 -12.10 -2.58
C PRO A 194 -26.62 -10.99 -3.63
N ARG A 195 -26.74 -11.39 -4.89
CA ARG A 195 -26.80 -10.47 -6.03
C ARG A 195 -28.21 -10.39 -6.56
N LYS A 196 -28.58 -9.21 -7.05
CA LYS A 196 -29.79 -9.08 -7.87
C LYS A 196 -29.75 -10.03 -9.05
N GLN A 197 -30.86 -10.69 -9.30
CA GLN A 197 -30.96 -11.49 -10.50
C GLN A 197 -31.04 -10.56 -11.72
N PRO A 198 -30.12 -10.70 -12.69
CA PRO A 198 -30.14 -9.84 -13.86
C PRO A 198 -31.41 -9.98 -14.64
N THR A 199 -31.95 -8.87 -15.09
CA THR A 199 -33.08 -8.86 -16.02
C THR A 199 -32.63 -9.39 -17.38
N TRP A 200 -33.58 -9.89 -18.21
CA TRP A 200 -33.26 -10.35 -19.58
C TRP A 200 -32.57 -9.27 -20.44
N ARG A 201 -32.84 -7.97 -20.20
CA ARG A 201 -32.23 -6.86 -20.92
C ARG A 201 -30.74 -6.65 -20.48
N GLU A 202 -30.46 -6.86 -19.23
CA GLU A 202 -29.10 -6.82 -18.68
C GLU A 202 -28.27 -8.00 -19.17
N ILE A 203 -28.86 -9.18 -19.21
CA ILE A 203 -28.26 -10.40 -19.80
C ILE A 203 -27.90 -10.18 -21.27
N LEU A 204 -28.79 -9.56 -22.05
CA LEU A 204 -28.51 -9.26 -23.46
C LEU A 204 -27.39 -8.24 -23.63
N ARG A 205 -27.23 -7.29 -22.69
CA ARG A 205 -26.16 -6.32 -22.71
C ARG A 205 -24.80 -6.88 -22.23
N ASN A 206 -24.85 -7.80 -21.26
CA ASN A 206 -23.68 -8.44 -20.69
C ASN A 206 -23.96 -9.90 -20.35
N PRO A 207 -23.83 -10.81 -21.34
CA PRO A 207 -24.09 -12.26 -21.13
C PRO A 207 -23.20 -12.89 -20.06
N ALA A 208 -22.04 -12.28 -19.73
CA ALA A 208 -21.14 -12.76 -18.69
C ALA A 208 -21.78 -12.77 -17.29
N GLN A 209 -22.84 -12.00 -17.07
CA GLN A 209 -23.60 -12.02 -15.81
C GLN A 209 -24.24 -13.37 -15.51
N LEU A 210 -24.54 -14.18 -16.52
CA LEU A 210 -25.04 -15.54 -16.33
C LEU A 210 -24.01 -16.50 -15.76
N ALA A 211 -22.73 -16.21 -15.95
CA ALA A 211 -21.62 -17.02 -15.43
C ALA A 211 -21.26 -16.69 -13.97
N LEU A 212 -21.79 -15.58 -13.43
CA LEU A 212 -21.52 -15.20 -12.05
C LEU A 212 -22.48 -15.93 -11.10
N PRO A 213 -22.01 -16.39 -9.93
CA PRO A 213 -22.87 -17.06 -8.96
C PRO A 213 -23.93 -16.09 -8.41
N LYS A 214 -25.07 -16.65 -7.96
CA LYS A 214 -26.15 -15.89 -7.33
C LYS A 214 -25.74 -15.25 -6.01
N VAL A 215 -24.79 -15.86 -5.32
CA VAL A 215 -24.20 -15.36 -4.08
C VAL A 215 -22.70 -15.32 -4.31
N LEU A 216 -22.11 -14.14 -4.14
CA LEU A 216 -20.66 -14.01 -4.11
C LEU A 216 -20.19 -14.32 -2.69
N GLU A 217 -19.34 -15.30 -2.55
CA GLU A 217 -18.66 -15.58 -1.29
C GLU A 217 -17.30 -14.91 -1.32
N ALA A 218 -16.95 -14.23 -0.24
CA ALA A 218 -15.65 -13.58 -0.05
C ALA A 218 -15.07 -13.98 1.29
N HIS A 219 -13.79 -14.30 1.29
CA HIS A 219 -12.98 -14.47 2.48
C HIS A 219 -11.94 -13.36 2.51
N LEU A 220 -11.96 -12.55 3.56
CA LEU A 220 -10.98 -11.50 3.81
C LEU A 220 -10.12 -11.92 4.99
N GLU A 221 -8.82 -11.81 4.80
CA GLU A 221 -7.79 -12.02 5.82
C GLU A 221 -7.07 -10.70 6.04
N ASN A 222 -7.07 -10.18 7.27
CA ASN A 222 -6.63 -8.83 7.56
C ASN A 222 -5.48 -8.83 8.56
N TYR A 223 -4.46 -8.03 8.30
CA TYR A 223 -3.32 -7.76 9.16
C TYR A 223 -3.27 -6.28 9.49
N PHE A 224 -3.70 -5.93 10.70
CA PHE A 224 -3.73 -4.54 11.14
C PHE A 224 -2.33 -3.98 11.34
N PRO A 225 -2.03 -2.77 10.88
CA PRO A 225 -2.87 -1.81 10.15
C PRO A 225 -2.55 -1.71 8.64
N PHE A 226 -1.82 -2.64 8.05
CA PHE A 226 -1.09 -2.42 6.80
C PHE A 226 -1.56 -3.26 5.61
N MET A 227 -2.31 -4.35 5.83
CA MET A 227 -2.65 -5.28 4.76
C MET A 227 -4.00 -5.96 4.96
N GLY A 228 -4.74 -6.13 3.88
CA GLY A 228 -5.88 -7.03 3.76
C GLY A 228 -5.76 -7.89 2.51
N VAL A 229 -6.12 -9.16 2.60
CA VAL A 229 -6.12 -10.08 1.46
C VAL A 229 -7.53 -10.58 1.22
N MET A 230 -8.06 -10.34 0.04
CA MET A 230 -9.30 -10.95 -0.41
C MET A 230 -8.99 -12.21 -1.23
N HIS A 231 -9.61 -13.31 -0.85
CA HIS A 231 -9.50 -14.61 -1.49
C HIS A 231 -10.72 -14.81 -2.37
N GLY A 232 -10.50 -15.04 -3.66
CA GLY A 232 -11.54 -15.36 -4.63
C GLY A 232 -11.22 -16.66 -5.36
N ASP A 233 -12.17 -17.58 -5.37
CA ASP A 233 -12.00 -18.87 -6.04
C ASP A 233 -13.18 -19.15 -6.96
N ASN A 234 -12.88 -19.62 -8.17
CA ASN A 234 -13.87 -20.13 -9.10
C ASN A 234 -13.26 -21.26 -9.97
N GLN A 235 -14.08 -21.83 -10.87
CA GLN A 235 -13.64 -22.94 -11.71
C GLN A 235 -12.54 -22.60 -12.73
N LEU A 236 -12.34 -21.30 -13.03
CA LEU A 236 -11.37 -20.86 -14.02
C LEU A 236 -10.02 -20.43 -13.39
N LEU A 237 -10.08 -19.86 -12.18
CA LEU A 237 -8.91 -19.31 -11.48
C LEU A 237 -9.17 -19.15 -10.00
N SER A 238 -8.07 -19.15 -9.22
CA SER A 238 -8.03 -18.62 -7.85
C SER A 238 -7.27 -17.29 -7.84
N LEU A 239 -7.76 -16.34 -7.06
CA LEU A 239 -7.26 -14.96 -7.00
C LEU A 239 -6.92 -14.58 -5.57
N LYS A 240 -5.81 -13.84 -5.42
CA LYS A 240 -5.46 -13.16 -4.18
C LYS A 240 -5.30 -11.67 -4.48
N GLU A 241 -6.16 -10.86 -3.88
CA GLU A 241 -6.10 -9.40 -3.96
C GLU A 241 -5.48 -8.89 -2.66
N CYS A 242 -4.19 -8.54 -2.71
CA CYS A 242 -3.46 -8.11 -1.53
C CYS A 242 -3.45 -6.58 -1.49
N HIS A 243 -4.31 -6.00 -0.66
CA HIS A 243 -4.46 -4.57 -0.44
C HIS A 243 -3.46 -4.09 0.60
N PHE A 244 -2.70 -3.05 0.29
CA PHE A 244 -1.75 -2.43 1.21
C PHE A 244 -2.13 -0.98 1.49
N TYR A 245 -1.99 -0.58 2.75
CA TYR A 245 -2.37 0.73 3.25
C TYR A 245 -1.16 1.41 3.86
N LEU A 246 -0.87 2.66 3.47
CA LEU A 246 0.26 3.42 3.99
C LEU A 246 -0.20 4.82 4.43
N PRO A 247 0.16 5.25 5.65
CA PRO A 247 -0.01 6.63 6.08
C PRO A 247 1.09 7.50 5.45
N GLU A 248 0.74 8.30 4.44
CA GLU A 248 1.72 9.18 3.79
C GLU A 248 2.03 10.41 4.65
N THR A 249 0.99 11.20 4.94
CA THR A 249 1.07 12.39 5.80
C THR A 249 -0.19 12.49 6.66
N VAL A 250 -0.28 13.49 7.52
CA VAL A 250 -1.51 13.80 8.23
C VAL A 250 -2.61 14.08 7.20
N GLY A 251 -3.72 13.36 7.27
CA GLY A 251 -4.86 13.51 6.36
C GLY A 251 -4.62 13.00 4.94
N ARG A 252 -3.56 12.19 4.71
CA ARG A 252 -3.30 11.58 3.42
C ARG A 252 -2.77 10.18 3.57
N SER A 253 -3.40 9.24 2.89
CA SER A 253 -3.01 7.83 2.89
C SER A 253 -2.91 7.28 1.48
N ARG A 254 -2.08 6.28 1.28
CA ARG A 254 -1.94 5.57 0.00
C ARG A 254 -2.49 4.16 0.13
N VAL A 255 -3.18 3.72 -0.91
CA VAL A 255 -3.59 2.34 -1.11
C VAL A 255 -3.04 1.84 -2.44
N PHE A 256 -2.65 0.58 -2.49
CA PHE A 256 -2.38 -0.13 -3.74
C PHE A 256 -2.62 -1.62 -3.55
N VAL A 257 -2.83 -2.34 -4.64
CA VAL A 257 -3.19 -3.75 -4.64
C VAL A 257 -2.18 -4.55 -5.46
N LEU A 258 -1.63 -5.59 -4.84
CA LEU A 258 -0.87 -6.62 -5.55
C LEU A 258 -1.81 -7.76 -5.90
N MET A 259 -1.84 -8.11 -7.18
CA MET A 259 -2.72 -9.15 -7.69
C MET A 259 -1.93 -10.41 -7.99
N TYR A 260 -2.39 -11.53 -7.43
CA TYR A 260 -1.82 -12.86 -7.68
C TYR A 260 -2.91 -13.80 -8.17
N MET A 261 -2.58 -14.68 -9.09
CA MET A 261 -3.54 -15.59 -9.73
C MET A 261 -2.95 -17.00 -9.86
N GLN A 262 -3.78 -18.00 -9.58
CA GLN A 262 -3.53 -19.39 -9.99
C GLN A 262 -4.56 -19.76 -11.07
N ALA A 263 -4.08 -20.04 -12.28
CA ALA A 263 -4.95 -20.35 -13.40
C ALA A 263 -5.30 -21.84 -13.40
N HIS A 264 -6.60 -22.15 -13.43
CA HIS A 264 -7.11 -23.53 -13.59
C HIS A 264 -7.45 -23.84 -15.05
N SER A 265 -7.44 -22.82 -15.92
CA SER A 265 -7.70 -22.92 -17.35
C SER A 265 -6.79 -21.95 -18.11
N PRO A 266 -6.33 -22.29 -19.32
CA PRO A 266 -5.57 -21.36 -20.19
C PRO A 266 -6.30 -20.04 -20.46
N ILE A 267 -7.64 -20.04 -20.48
CA ILE A 267 -8.47 -18.84 -20.69
C ILE A 267 -8.26 -17.82 -19.56
N ALA A 268 -7.93 -18.27 -18.33
CA ALA A 268 -7.69 -17.37 -17.21
C ALA A 268 -6.58 -16.37 -17.48
N HIS A 269 -5.53 -16.76 -18.22
CA HIS A 269 -4.44 -15.86 -18.59
C HIS A 269 -4.88 -14.66 -19.46
N LEU A 270 -5.96 -14.82 -20.25
CA LEU A 270 -6.53 -13.72 -21.03
C LEU A 270 -7.26 -12.68 -20.16
N LEU A 271 -7.65 -13.06 -18.93
CA LEU A 271 -8.40 -12.21 -18.03
C LEU A 271 -7.51 -11.27 -17.20
N LYS A 272 -6.20 -11.48 -17.14
CA LYS A 272 -5.25 -10.70 -16.28
C LYS A 272 -5.44 -9.19 -16.37
N ARG A 273 -5.48 -8.65 -17.60
CA ARG A 273 -5.65 -7.20 -17.81
C ARG A 273 -7.03 -6.69 -17.35
N ASN A 274 -8.06 -7.50 -17.52
CA ASN A 274 -9.41 -7.13 -17.12
C ASN A 274 -9.58 -7.17 -15.61
N LEU A 275 -8.96 -8.13 -14.93
CA LEU A 275 -8.92 -8.22 -13.47
C LEU A 275 -8.20 -7.00 -12.87
N LEU A 276 -7.02 -6.64 -13.37
CA LEU A 276 -6.29 -5.44 -12.92
C LEU A 276 -7.13 -4.17 -13.11
N LYS A 277 -7.82 -4.03 -14.26
CA LYS A 277 -8.70 -2.88 -14.51
C LYS A 277 -9.93 -2.87 -13.60
N LEU A 278 -10.50 -4.02 -13.32
CA LEU A 278 -11.66 -4.14 -12.43
C LEU A 278 -11.32 -3.63 -11.04
N ILE A 279 -10.20 -4.11 -10.48
CA ILE A 279 -9.77 -3.69 -9.15
C ILE A 279 -9.33 -2.22 -9.13
N ASP A 280 -8.74 -1.71 -10.23
CA ASP A 280 -8.46 -0.28 -10.37
C ASP A 280 -9.73 0.57 -10.24
N VAL A 281 -10.83 0.15 -10.87
CA VAL A 281 -12.14 0.82 -10.78
C VAL A 281 -12.71 0.74 -9.36
N VAL A 282 -12.59 -0.42 -8.69
CA VAL A 282 -13.04 -0.59 -7.30
C VAL A 282 -12.32 0.42 -6.38
N VAL A 283 -10.99 0.45 -6.42
CA VAL A 283 -10.19 1.39 -5.61
C VAL A 283 -10.47 2.85 -5.97
N GLU A 284 -10.75 3.16 -7.25
CA GLU A 284 -11.14 4.53 -7.66
C GLU A 284 -12.48 4.94 -7.05
N GLN A 285 -13.45 4.03 -6.99
CA GLN A 285 -14.75 4.30 -6.38
C GLN A 285 -14.60 4.60 -4.88
N ASP A 286 -13.79 3.80 -4.17
CA ASP A 286 -13.47 4.04 -2.76
C ASP A 286 -12.76 5.37 -2.54
N ALA A 287 -11.72 5.64 -3.32
CA ALA A 287 -10.96 6.89 -3.26
C ALA A 287 -11.86 8.11 -3.47
N ARG A 288 -12.81 8.01 -4.41
CA ARG A 288 -13.79 9.08 -4.68
C ARG A 288 -14.71 9.35 -3.49
N ILE A 289 -15.18 8.32 -2.81
CA ILE A 289 -16.05 8.47 -1.63
C ILE A 289 -15.23 9.02 -0.46
N LEU A 290 -14.09 8.41 -0.14
CA LEU A 290 -13.23 8.81 0.97
C LEU A 290 -12.78 10.28 0.86
N SER A 291 -12.46 10.75 -0.35
CA SER A 291 -12.08 12.15 -0.58
C SER A 291 -13.21 13.15 -0.39
N ARG A 292 -14.46 12.71 -0.18
CA ARG A 292 -15.67 13.54 -0.05
C ARG A 292 -16.37 13.37 1.28
N ILE A 293 -15.85 12.58 2.20
CA ILE A 293 -16.37 12.45 3.56
C ILE A 293 -15.99 13.71 4.35
N TYR A 294 -16.98 14.33 5.01
CA TYR A 294 -16.70 15.45 5.91
C TYR A 294 -15.92 14.96 7.14
N PRO A 295 -14.74 15.53 7.41
CA PRO A 295 -13.94 15.13 8.55
C PRO A 295 -14.67 15.42 9.86
N ASN A 296 -14.39 14.62 10.90
CA ASN A 296 -14.94 14.78 12.24
C ASN A 296 -16.47 14.70 12.35
N THR A 297 -17.15 14.11 11.37
CA THR A 297 -18.59 13.86 11.48
C THR A 297 -18.83 12.68 12.42
N PRO A 298 -19.54 12.88 13.57
CA PRO A 298 -19.75 11.77 14.51
C PRO A 298 -20.71 10.74 13.92
N GLN A 299 -20.36 9.48 14.05
CA GLN A 299 -21.27 8.39 13.70
C GLN A 299 -22.45 8.36 14.65
N ARG A 300 -23.67 8.54 14.14
CA ARG A 300 -24.92 8.54 14.90
C ARG A 300 -25.77 7.29 14.69
N ILE A 301 -25.44 6.52 13.65
CA ILE A 301 -26.16 5.29 13.29
C ILE A 301 -25.11 4.19 13.18
N LYS A 302 -25.38 3.05 13.80
CA LYS A 302 -24.60 1.82 13.63
C LYS A 302 -25.41 0.87 12.75
N LEU A 303 -24.78 0.41 11.67
CA LEU A 303 -25.37 -0.57 10.77
C LEU A 303 -25.09 -1.99 11.27
N ASN A 304 -25.81 -2.96 10.74
CA ASN A 304 -25.45 -4.37 10.90
C ASN A 304 -24.11 -4.63 10.17
N ASN A 305 -23.37 -5.67 10.59
CA ASN A 305 -22.11 -6.10 9.96
C ASN A 305 -20.92 -5.11 10.11
N GLU A 306 -20.93 -4.23 11.09
CA GLU A 306 -19.80 -3.31 11.38
C GLU A 306 -18.70 -3.95 12.23
N VAL A 307 -18.69 -5.27 12.39
CA VAL A 307 -17.71 -5.99 13.23
C VAL A 307 -16.25 -5.72 12.79
N GLY A 308 -16.01 -5.59 11.49
CA GLY A 308 -14.70 -5.23 10.95
C GLY A 308 -14.27 -3.81 11.35
N MET A 309 -15.20 -2.85 11.28
CA MET A 309 -14.93 -1.46 11.72
C MET A 309 -14.67 -1.39 13.24
N ASP A 310 -15.42 -2.14 14.03
CA ASP A 310 -15.21 -2.22 15.49
C ASP A 310 -13.83 -2.82 15.82
N TRP A 311 -13.41 -3.85 15.06
CA TRP A 311 -12.08 -4.45 15.17
C TRP A 311 -10.98 -3.43 14.84
N VAL A 312 -11.15 -2.64 13.78
CA VAL A 312 -10.21 -1.57 13.40
C VAL A 312 -10.10 -0.52 14.50
N ARG A 313 -11.24 0.01 15.02
CA ARG A 313 -11.24 1.04 16.07
C ARG A 313 -10.51 0.55 17.31
N ARG A 314 -10.86 -0.65 17.79
CA ARG A 314 -10.22 -1.24 18.97
C ARG A 314 -8.71 -1.37 18.78
N ASN A 315 -8.26 -1.95 17.67
CA ASN A 315 -6.84 -2.14 17.41
C ASN A 315 -6.09 -0.81 17.20
N PHE A 316 -6.75 0.19 16.65
CA PHE A 316 -6.18 1.53 16.50
C PHE A 316 -5.96 2.22 17.86
N GLU A 317 -6.92 2.09 18.79
CA GLU A 317 -6.83 2.64 20.14
C GLU A 317 -5.82 1.88 21.02
N GLN A 318 -5.73 0.56 20.85
CA GLN A 318 -4.92 -0.33 21.68
C GLN A 318 -3.54 -0.65 21.06
N PHE A 319 -3.24 -0.12 19.87
CA PHE A 319 -1.97 -0.40 19.22
C PHE A 319 -0.80 0.04 20.11
N PRO A 320 0.23 -0.81 20.31
CA PRO A 320 1.28 -0.53 21.28
C PRO A 320 1.94 0.81 21.02
N THR A 321 1.82 1.75 21.95
CA THR A 321 2.60 2.99 21.94
C THR A 321 4.00 2.69 22.43
N MET A 322 5.02 3.03 21.65
CA MET A 322 6.40 3.04 22.12
C MET A 322 6.82 4.48 22.43
N LYS A 323 7.78 4.65 23.35
CA LYS A 323 8.46 5.94 23.47
C LYS A 323 9.10 6.29 22.12
N ASN A 324 8.86 7.51 21.65
CA ASN A 324 9.20 8.00 20.31
C ASN A 324 10.72 8.14 20.08
N GLU A 325 11.46 7.04 20.06
CA GLU A 325 12.85 7.06 19.64
C GLU A 325 12.94 6.43 18.25
N ARG A 326 13.19 7.26 17.23
CA ARG A 326 13.62 6.74 15.93
C ARG A 326 15.01 6.14 16.08
N VAL A 327 15.16 4.89 15.70
CA VAL A 327 16.45 4.17 15.68
C VAL A 327 17.40 4.79 14.68
N THR A 328 16.87 5.29 13.57
CA THR A 328 17.60 6.07 12.58
C THR A 328 17.23 7.54 12.74
N GLY A 329 18.12 8.31 13.38
CA GLY A 329 17.92 9.73 13.62
C GLY A 329 17.73 10.50 12.33
N THR A 330 16.53 11.01 12.10
CA THR A 330 16.32 12.04 11.10
C THR A 330 15.30 13.02 11.59
N LEU A 331 15.75 13.92 12.39
CA LEU A 331 15.15 15.24 12.44
C LEU A 331 16.18 16.19 11.87
N TYR A 332 15.88 16.81 10.73
CA TYR A 332 16.43 18.11 10.45
C TYR A 332 16.06 19.00 11.65
N LYS A 333 16.91 19.05 12.67
CA LYS A 333 16.96 20.22 13.51
C LYS A 333 17.42 21.32 12.57
N GLN A 334 16.51 22.23 12.19
CA GLN A 334 16.92 23.54 11.70
C GLN A 334 18.01 24.02 12.64
N ARG A 335 19.23 24.02 12.18
CA ARG A 335 20.26 24.79 12.85
C ARG A 335 19.90 26.23 12.55
N ASP A 336 19.55 26.96 13.58
CA ASP A 336 19.54 28.40 13.54
C ASP A 336 20.92 28.86 13.07
N TYR A 337 20.95 29.34 11.84
CA TYR A 337 22.09 30.08 11.35
C TYR A 337 22.04 31.48 12.00
N THR A 338 22.47 31.57 13.23
CA THR A 338 22.89 32.82 13.84
C THR A 338 24.40 32.78 13.97
N GLY A 339 25.08 33.62 13.17
CA GLY A 339 26.50 33.92 13.27
C GLY A 339 27.28 33.65 12.01
#